data_5838c94d16808a45931f5f83f91c82c7
#
_entry.id   5838c94d16808a45931f5f83f91c82c7
#
_cell.length_a   1.000
_cell.length_b   1.000
_cell.length_c   1.000
_cell.angle_alpha   90.00
_cell.angle_beta   90.00
_cell.angle_gamma   90.00
#
_symmetry.space_group_name_H-M   'P 1'
#
loop_
_entity.id
_entity.type
_entity.pdbx_description
1 polymer ?
#
loop_
_entity_poly.entity_id
_entity_poly.type
_entity_poly.pdbx_seq_one_letter_code
_entity_poly.pdbx_strand_id
1 'polypeptide(L)'
;VNQIYKIAWIGLAINVLTYFVLLVVIKVAGEGYFALSYQEQHLVAKLSIFNVLMLIFILLEVVNLFVILKAPKYAKISSFITSCFFPFGAVYFIGCLLSIQRVALSPFYEYQYQTGNIIPHSAIYFFRDRYWKRMCILGCITLVMPIKGVNSICMMMTAMHCLSYRKTEGRYFFAETEGGFLLTPTALSKTLFLPYRCIKGVEEREGNVLISVNLNKKINIVFSKKFVARDDLTKVIKLLSQAALNNPNDSIVTF
;
A
#
# COMPACT_ATOMS: atom_id res chain seq x y z
N VAL A 1 -10.95 -11.34 -10.03
CA VAL A 1 -12.07 -10.95 -9.21
C VAL A 1 -11.68 -10.44 -7.82
N ASN A 2 -10.65 -10.88 -7.15
CA ASN A 2 -10.22 -10.32 -5.86
C ASN A 2 -9.25 -9.14 -6.03
N GLN A 3 -9.75 -7.98 -6.46
CA GLN A 3 -8.92 -6.78 -6.63
C GLN A 3 -8.57 -6.12 -5.28
N ILE A 4 -9.41 -6.32 -4.25
CA ILE A 4 -9.17 -5.80 -2.90
C ILE A 4 -8.36 -6.82 -2.09
N TYR A 5 -7.29 -6.36 -1.45
CA TYR A 5 -6.47 -7.22 -0.60
C TYR A 5 -7.23 -7.67 0.65
N LYS A 6 -7.02 -8.93 1.05
CA LYS A 6 -7.61 -9.49 2.28
C LYS A 6 -7.32 -8.64 3.52
N ILE A 7 -6.16 -7.97 3.56
CA ILE A 7 -5.76 -7.08 4.67
C ILE A 7 -6.75 -5.92 4.85
N ALA A 8 -7.33 -5.36 3.77
CA ALA A 8 -8.34 -4.30 3.88
C ALA A 8 -9.61 -4.82 4.55
N TRP A 9 -10.06 -6.02 4.19
CA TRP A 9 -11.22 -6.68 4.82
C TRP A 9 -10.96 -7.04 6.28
N ILE A 10 -9.74 -7.50 6.60
CA ILE A 10 -9.34 -7.77 7.99
C ILE A 10 -9.35 -6.48 8.80
N GLY A 11 -8.81 -5.37 8.26
CA GLY A 11 -8.84 -4.07 8.92
C GLY A 11 -10.27 -3.58 9.19
N LEU A 12 -11.15 -3.69 8.19
CA LEU A 12 -12.57 -3.37 8.36
C LEU A 12 -13.23 -4.25 9.44
N ALA A 13 -12.97 -5.56 9.43
CA ALA A 13 -13.53 -6.48 10.43
C ALA A 13 -13.06 -6.14 11.85
N ILE A 14 -11.78 -5.76 12.03
CA ILE A 14 -11.25 -5.30 13.32
C ILE A 14 -11.97 -4.03 13.77
N ASN A 15 -12.19 -3.06 12.89
CA ASN A 15 -12.89 -1.83 13.22
C ASN A 15 -14.36 -2.09 13.62
N VAL A 16 -15.04 -2.98 12.89
CA VAL A 16 -16.40 -3.43 13.23
C VAL A 16 -16.43 -4.13 14.59
N LEU A 17 -15.47 -5.03 14.85
CA LEU A 17 -15.36 -5.70 16.15
C LEU A 17 -15.14 -4.69 17.29
N THR A 18 -14.26 -3.72 17.09
CA THR A 18 -13.98 -2.65 18.06
C THR A 18 -15.25 -1.84 18.37
N TYR A 19 -16.05 -1.52 17.36
CA TYR A 19 -17.35 -0.87 17.52
C TYR A 19 -18.29 -1.68 18.40
N PHE A 20 -18.43 -2.99 18.14
CA PHE A 20 -19.32 -3.84 18.95
C PHE A 20 -18.81 -3.99 20.38
N VAL A 21 -17.52 -4.15 20.60
CA VAL A 21 -16.93 -4.22 21.95
C VAL A 21 -17.25 -2.93 22.72
N LEU A 22 -17.05 -1.77 22.09
CA LEU A 22 -17.36 -0.49 22.71
C LEU A 22 -18.86 -0.34 23.02
N LEU A 23 -19.73 -0.79 22.10
CA LEU A 23 -21.18 -0.77 22.30
C LEU A 23 -21.58 -1.63 23.50
N VAL A 24 -21.00 -2.82 23.69
CA VAL A 24 -21.25 -3.67 24.86
C VAL A 24 -20.78 -2.98 26.13
N VAL A 25 -19.58 -2.39 26.12
CA VAL A 25 -19.05 -1.64 27.29
C VAL A 25 -19.98 -0.49 27.66
N ILE A 26 -20.45 0.30 26.69
CA ILE A 26 -21.38 1.42 26.93
C ILE A 26 -22.70 0.91 27.48
N LYS A 27 -23.23 -0.20 26.97
CA LYS A 27 -24.47 -0.79 27.44
C LYS A 27 -24.38 -1.25 28.90
N VAL A 28 -23.32 -2.03 29.22
CA VAL A 28 -23.09 -2.52 30.59
C VAL A 28 -22.90 -1.34 31.58
N ALA A 29 -22.13 -0.32 31.20
CA ALA A 29 -21.96 0.87 32.01
C ALA A 29 -23.28 1.67 32.15
N GLY A 30 -24.12 1.66 31.11
CA GLY A 30 -25.41 2.33 31.12
C GLY A 30 -26.43 1.69 32.06
N GLU A 31 -26.40 0.37 32.28
CA GLU A 31 -27.26 -0.33 33.23
C GLU A 31 -27.04 0.12 34.68
N GLY A 32 -25.81 0.53 35.01
CA GLY A 32 -25.46 1.08 36.33
C GLY A 32 -25.25 2.59 36.35
N TYR A 33 -25.75 3.34 35.35
CA TYR A 33 -25.38 4.73 35.10
C TYR A 33 -25.57 5.66 36.31
N PHE A 34 -26.66 5.51 37.03
CA PHE A 34 -26.99 6.34 38.23
C PHE A 34 -26.11 6.01 39.45
N ALA A 35 -25.46 4.85 39.47
CA ALA A 35 -24.53 4.47 40.52
C ALA A 35 -23.09 4.95 40.24
N LEU A 36 -22.83 5.44 39.03
CA LEU A 36 -21.53 5.94 38.61
C LEU A 36 -21.25 7.33 39.18
N SER A 37 -20.00 7.61 39.46
CA SER A 37 -19.52 8.97 39.77
C SER A 37 -19.74 9.92 38.60
N TYR A 38 -19.77 11.21 38.85
CA TYR A 38 -19.93 12.24 37.80
C TYR A 38 -18.89 12.11 36.68
N GLN A 39 -17.64 11.77 37.04
CA GLN A 39 -16.57 11.60 36.05
C GLN A 39 -16.81 10.39 35.14
N GLU A 40 -17.30 9.29 35.70
CA GLU A 40 -17.62 8.08 34.96
C GLU A 40 -18.83 8.28 34.04
N GLN A 41 -19.87 8.95 34.51
CA GLN A 41 -21.03 9.33 33.68
C GLN A 41 -20.61 10.17 32.48
N HIS A 42 -19.73 11.15 32.70
CA HIS A 42 -19.20 11.99 31.64
C HIS A 42 -18.34 11.17 30.63
N LEU A 43 -17.60 10.17 31.12
CA LEU A 43 -16.82 9.27 30.27
C LEU A 43 -17.75 8.41 29.40
N VAL A 44 -18.80 7.82 29.99
CA VAL A 44 -19.80 7.01 29.25
C VAL A 44 -20.49 7.84 28.17
N ALA A 45 -20.86 9.09 28.48
CA ALA A 45 -21.45 10.00 27.49
C ALA A 45 -20.50 10.29 26.32
N LYS A 46 -19.21 10.56 26.58
CA LYS A 46 -18.19 10.75 25.53
C LYS A 46 -17.99 9.49 24.70
N LEU A 47 -17.93 8.32 25.33
CA LEU A 47 -17.80 7.04 24.63
C LEU A 47 -19.00 6.76 23.73
N SER A 48 -20.22 7.13 24.16
CA SER A 48 -21.44 6.98 23.36
C SER A 48 -21.37 7.84 22.08
N ILE A 49 -20.98 9.11 22.20
CA ILE A 49 -20.80 9.99 21.03
C ILE A 49 -19.71 9.41 20.09
N PHE A 50 -18.59 8.97 20.67
CA PHE A 50 -17.50 8.38 19.89
C PHE A 50 -17.96 7.12 19.15
N ASN A 51 -18.80 6.28 19.78
CA ASN A 51 -19.32 5.07 19.16
C ASN A 51 -20.24 5.37 17.96
N VAL A 52 -21.06 6.43 18.04
CA VAL A 52 -21.88 6.89 16.90
C VAL A 52 -20.99 7.35 15.75
N LEU A 53 -19.93 8.10 16.04
CA LEU A 53 -18.94 8.52 15.03
C LEU A 53 -18.27 7.30 14.39
N MET A 54 -17.87 6.30 15.18
CA MET A 54 -17.28 5.06 14.65
C MET A 54 -18.19 4.38 13.63
N LEU A 55 -19.50 4.31 13.89
CA LEU A 55 -20.44 3.73 12.94
C LEU A 55 -20.43 4.46 11.60
N ILE A 56 -20.45 5.80 11.63
CA ILE A 56 -20.37 6.63 10.41
C ILE A 56 -19.09 6.32 9.65
N PHE A 57 -17.95 6.23 10.35
CA PHE A 57 -16.66 5.94 9.71
C PHE A 57 -16.58 4.51 9.15
N ILE A 58 -17.19 3.51 9.78
CA ILE A 58 -17.31 2.15 9.22
C ILE A 58 -18.08 2.18 7.90
N LEU A 59 -19.20 2.93 7.83
CA LEU A 59 -19.95 3.10 6.59
C LEU A 59 -19.07 3.76 5.50
N LEU A 60 -18.32 4.79 5.86
CA LEU A 60 -17.38 5.45 4.96
C LEU A 60 -16.25 4.51 4.52
N GLU A 61 -15.74 3.62 5.37
CA GLU A 61 -14.77 2.59 5.00
C GLU A 61 -15.34 1.63 3.95
N VAL A 62 -16.58 1.18 4.12
CA VAL A 62 -17.26 0.33 3.11
C VAL A 62 -17.39 1.07 1.79
N VAL A 63 -17.85 2.34 1.80
CA VAL A 63 -17.94 3.17 0.59
C VAL A 63 -16.56 3.34 -0.05
N ASN A 64 -15.51 3.54 0.75
CA ASN A 64 -14.15 3.69 0.25
C ASN A 64 -13.65 2.45 -0.51
N LEU A 65 -14.06 1.24 -0.13
CA LEU A 65 -13.72 0.04 -0.91
C LEU A 65 -14.32 0.10 -2.33
N PHE A 66 -15.51 0.65 -2.50
CA PHE A 66 -16.08 0.90 -3.83
C PHE A 66 -15.34 2.00 -4.58
N VAL A 67 -14.91 3.06 -3.88
CA VAL A 67 -14.09 4.13 -4.48
C VAL A 67 -12.76 3.58 -5.00
N ILE A 68 -12.11 2.64 -4.28
CA ILE A 68 -10.89 1.98 -4.75
C ILE A 68 -11.12 1.28 -6.10
N LEU A 69 -12.25 0.63 -6.28
CA LEU A 69 -12.56 -0.11 -7.52
C LEU A 69 -12.94 0.81 -8.69
N LYS A 70 -13.65 1.91 -8.43
CA LYS A 70 -14.22 2.78 -9.46
C LYS A 70 -13.34 4.00 -9.76
N ALA A 71 -12.69 4.57 -8.75
CA ALA A 71 -11.93 5.81 -8.82
C ALA A 71 -10.65 5.78 -7.98
N PRO A 72 -9.67 4.89 -8.29
CA PRO A 72 -8.47 4.68 -7.47
C PRO A 72 -7.62 5.93 -7.28
N LYS A 73 -7.77 6.94 -8.15
CA LYS A 73 -7.07 8.24 -8.04
C LYS A 73 -7.41 8.97 -6.75
N TYR A 74 -8.67 8.95 -6.31
CA TYR A 74 -9.14 9.62 -5.11
C TYR A 74 -9.09 8.74 -3.85
N ALA A 75 -8.96 7.42 -4.04
CA ALA A 75 -9.03 6.44 -2.98
C ALA A 75 -7.92 6.58 -1.92
N LYS A 76 -6.75 7.15 -2.26
CA LYS A 76 -5.66 7.37 -1.28
C LYS A 76 -6.06 8.34 -0.18
N ILE A 77 -6.69 9.46 -0.55
CA ILE A 77 -7.12 10.50 0.39
C ILE A 77 -8.29 9.99 1.22
N SER A 78 -9.30 9.38 0.58
CA SER A 78 -10.45 8.83 1.30
C SER A 78 -10.05 7.71 2.26
N SER A 79 -9.13 6.82 1.87
CA SER A 79 -8.61 5.78 2.76
C SER A 79 -7.87 6.36 3.97
N PHE A 80 -7.11 7.43 3.79
CA PHE A 80 -6.42 8.11 4.90
C PHE A 80 -7.44 8.69 5.88
N ILE A 81 -8.41 9.47 5.40
CA ILE A 81 -9.43 10.10 6.24
C ILE A 81 -10.21 9.05 7.04
N THR A 82 -10.69 7.99 6.41
CA THR A 82 -11.49 6.96 7.08
C THR A 82 -10.69 6.17 8.11
N SER A 83 -9.37 6.04 7.91
CA SER A 83 -8.49 5.28 8.81
C SER A 83 -8.09 6.04 10.08
N CYS A 84 -8.12 7.38 10.05
CA CYS A 84 -7.62 8.20 11.17
C CYS A 84 -8.45 8.06 12.45
N PHE A 85 -9.73 7.65 12.34
CA PHE A 85 -10.66 7.59 13.47
C PHE A 85 -10.55 6.29 14.29
N PHE A 86 -9.90 5.26 13.78
CA PHE A 86 -9.81 3.98 14.46
C PHE A 86 -8.43 3.75 15.08
N PRO A 87 -8.35 3.17 16.27
CA PRO A 87 -7.06 2.80 16.87
C PRO A 87 -6.29 1.80 16.00
N PHE A 88 -7.00 0.96 15.23
CA PHE A 88 -6.44 -0.02 14.30
C PHE A 88 -6.67 0.34 12.82
N GLY A 89 -7.11 1.55 12.52
CA GLY A 89 -7.40 2.03 11.16
C GLY A 89 -6.23 1.92 10.19
N ALA A 90 -5.05 1.85 10.74
CA ALA A 90 -3.82 1.61 10.00
C ALA A 90 -3.77 0.27 9.26
N VAL A 91 -4.34 -0.81 9.81
CA VAL A 91 -4.43 -2.11 9.13
C VAL A 91 -5.32 -1.98 7.90
N TYR A 92 -6.46 -1.30 8.06
CA TYR A 92 -7.35 -0.97 6.95
C TYR A 92 -6.66 -0.11 5.90
N PHE A 93 -5.98 0.98 6.30
CA PHE A 93 -5.27 1.88 5.41
C PHE A 93 -4.20 1.17 4.56
N ILE A 94 -3.38 0.31 5.18
CA ILE A 94 -2.37 -0.49 4.47
C ILE A 94 -3.05 -1.39 3.43
N GLY A 95 -4.13 -2.06 3.82
CA GLY A 95 -4.90 -2.91 2.92
C GLY A 95 -5.47 -2.12 1.74
N CYS A 96 -5.96 -0.90 1.97
CA CYS A 96 -6.45 0.00 0.92
C CYS A 96 -5.33 0.44 -0.03
N LEU A 97 -4.15 0.85 0.49
CA LEU A 97 -3.02 1.23 -0.35
C LEU A 97 -2.56 0.10 -1.26
N LEU A 98 -2.48 -1.12 -0.73
CA LEU A 98 -2.14 -2.31 -1.52
C LEU A 98 -3.21 -2.60 -2.59
N SER A 99 -4.48 -2.41 -2.25
CA SER A 99 -5.60 -2.61 -3.18
C SER A 99 -5.60 -1.59 -4.31
N ILE A 100 -5.39 -0.30 -4.00
CA ILE A 100 -5.26 0.77 -5.00
C ILE A 100 -4.14 0.45 -5.99
N GLN A 101 -2.99 0.02 -5.48
CA GLN A 101 -1.87 -0.35 -6.34
C GLN A 101 -2.20 -1.57 -7.21
N ARG A 102 -2.88 -2.58 -6.65
CA ARG A 102 -3.29 -3.77 -7.39
C ARG A 102 -4.29 -3.44 -8.50
N VAL A 103 -5.28 -2.59 -8.23
CA VAL A 103 -6.26 -2.14 -9.23
C VAL A 103 -5.59 -1.38 -10.36
N ALA A 104 -4.67 -0.45 -10.02
CA ALA A 104 -3.93 0.33 -11.01
C ALA A 104 -3.03 -0.52 -11.92
N LEU A 105 -2.51 -1.63 -11.41
CA LEU A 105 -1.59 -2.52 -12.12
C LEU A 105 -2.26 -3.80 -12.65
N SER A 106 -3.59 -3.93 -12.54
CA SER A 106 -4.31 -5.13 -12.96
C SER A 106 -4.04 -5.57 -14.40
N PRO A 107 -3.93 -4.68 -15.41
CA PRO A 107 -3.66 -5.08 -16.79
C PRO A 107 -2.33 -5.85 -16.96
N PHE A 108 -1.32 -5.51 -16.14
CA PHE A 108 -0.02 -6.19 -16.18
C PHE A 108 -0.06 -7.59 -15.57
N TYR A 109 -0.92 -7.81 -14.57
CA TYR A 109 -1.08 -9.14 -13.97
C TYR A 109 -1.79 -10.11 -14.91
N GLU A 110 -2.75 -9.62 -15.68
CA GLU A 110 -3.45 -10.42 -16.70
C GLU A 110 -2.49 -10.83 -17.81
N TYR A 111 -1.66 -9.90 -18.29
CA TYR A 111 -0.64 -10.18 -19.30
C TYR A 111 0.39 -11.21 -18.84
N GLN A 112 0.89 -11.08 -17.60
CA GLN A 112 1.86 -12.02 -17.04
C GLN A 112 1.32 -13.45 -16.93
N TYR A 113 0.03 -13.61 -16.65
CA TYR A 113 -0.60 -14.93 -16.59
C TYR A 113 -0.61 -15.63 -17.95
N GLN A 114 -0.72 -14.88 -19.02
CA GLN A 114 -0.71 -15.42 -20.40
C GLN A 114 0.68 -15.80 -20.90
N THR A 115 1.74 -15.17 -20.40
CA THR A 115 3.12 -15.33 -20.90
C THR A 115 3.91 -16.51 -20.27
N GLY A 116 3.39 -17.17 -19.25
CA GLY A 116 4.04 -18.33 -18.63
C GLY A 116 5.22 -17.98 -17.70
N ASN A 117 6.12 -18.94 -17.48
CA ASN A 117 7.29 -18.75 -16.62
C ASN A 117 8.39 -17.97 -17.35
N ILE A 118 8.66 -16.77 -16.88
CA ILE A 118 9.67 -15.88 -17.45
C ILE A 118 10.96 -16.03 -16.61
N ILE A 119 12.04 -16.45 -17.26
CA ILE A 119 13.36 -16.64 -16.61
C ILE A 119 14.16 -15.34 -16.69
N PRO A 120 14.64 -14.79 -15.56
CA PRO A 120 15.50 -13.61 -15.56
C PRO A 120 16.93 -13.94 -15.98
N HIS A 121 17.52 -13.15 -16.88
CA HIS A 121 18.93 -13.27 -17.28
C HIS A 121 19.86 -12.47 -16.37
N SER A 122 19.46 -11.27 -15.98
CA SER A 122 20.18 -10.45 -15.02
C SER A 122 19.20 -9.86 -13.99
N ALA A 123 19.58 -9.86 -12.73
CA ALA A 123 18.68 -9.42 -11.65
C ALA A 123 19.35 -8.39 -10.75
N ILE A 124 18.64 -7.32 -10.48
CA ILE A 124 18.99 -6.28 -9.51
C ILE A 124 18.04 -6.43 -8.33
N TYR A 125 18.60 -6.55 -7.13
CA TYR A 125 17.85 -6.82 -5.93
C TYR A 125 17.49 -5.54 -5.17
N PHE A 126 16.52 -5.64 -4.26
CA PHE A 126 16.15 -4.55 -3.37
C PHE A 126 17.29 -4.18 -2.43
N PHE A 127 17.49 -2.88 -2.20
CA PHE A 127 18.43 -2.37 -1.19
C PHE A 127 17.84 -2.52 0.22
N ARG A 128 18.05 -3.69 0.84
CA ARG A 128 17.42 -4.13 2.10
C ARG A 128 17.86 -3.34 3.33
N ASP A 129 19.12 -2.89 3.38
CA ASP A 129 19.68 -2.17 4.54
C ASP A 129 18.85 -0.96 4.96
N ARG A 130 18.20 -0.33 3.99
CA ARG A 130 17.34 0.81 4.26
C ARG A 130 16.09 0.45 5.07
N TYR A 131 15.47 -0.69 4.78
CA TYR A 131 14.32 -1.16 5.54
C TYR A 131 14.74 -1.51 6.97
N TRP A 132 15.89 -2.17 7.11
CA TRP A 132 16.47 -2.51 8.41
C TRP A 132 16.74 -1.25 9.25
N LYS A 133 17.49 -0.27 8.71
CA LYS A 133 17.80 0.99 9.41
C LYS A 133 16.55 1.72 9.86
N ARG A 134 15.52 1.82 9.01
CA ARG A 134 14.26 2.47 9.36
C ARG A 134 13.48 1.72 10.42
N MET A 135 13.46 0.41 10.35
CA MET A 135 12.82 -0.44 11.36
C MET A 135 13.47 -0.21 12.73
N CYS A 136 14.80 -0.17 12.81
CA CYS A 136 15.52 0.11 14.05
C CYS A 136 15.21 1.51 14.59
N ILE A 137 15.30 2.54 13.75
CA ILE A 137 15.02 3.94 14.16
C ILE A 137 13.59 4.08 14.69
N LEU A 138 12.59 3.60 13.95
CA LEU A 138 11.19 3.69 14.34
C LEU A 138 10.88 2.84 15.57
N GLY A 139 11.52 1.67 15.71
CA GLY A 139 11.42 0.83 16.90
C GLY A 139 11.97 1.53 18.15
N CYS A 140 13.13 2.17 18.04
CA CYS A 140 13.69 2.98 19.14
C CYS A 140 12.76 4.15 19.50
N ILE A 141 12.22 4.88 18.52
CA ILE A 141 11.26 5.96 18.76
C ILE A 141 10.03 5.44 19.51
N THR A 142 9.51 4.28 19.11
CA THR A 142 8.35 3.64 19.78
C THR A 142 8.62 3.36 21.25
N LEU A 143 9.84 2.95 21.60
CA LEU A 143 10.21 2.63 22.99
C LEU A 143 10.45 3.87 23.86
N VAL A 144 10.94 4.94 23.27
CA VAL A 144 11.38 6.16 24.02
C VAL A 144 10.27 7.22 24.14
N MET A 145 9.37 7.31 23.16
CA MET A 145 8.35 8.35 23.14
C MET A 145 7.16 8.03 24.06
N PRO A 146 6.83 8.88 25.05
CA PRO A 146 5.71 8.63 25.97
C PRO A 146 4.34 8.97 25.39
N ILE A 147 4.27 9.49 24.15
CA ILE A 147 3.02 9.96 23.51
C ILE A 147 2.30 8.78 22.86
N LYS A 148 1.21 8.30 23.46
CA LYS A 148 0.45 7.11 23.04
C LYS A 148 0.08 7.09 21.55
N GLY A 149 -0.38 8.21 20.97
CA GLY A 149 -0.75 8.30 19.55
C GLY A 149 0.46 8.15 18.61
N VAL A 150 1.59 8.78 18.93
CA VAL A 150 2.84 8.70 18.16
C VAL A 150 3.40 7.28 18.19
N ASN A 151 3.37 6.64 19.37
CA ASN A 151 3.83 5.25 19.52
C ASN A 151 3.06 4.29 18.60
N SER A 152 1.74 4.41 18.51
CA SER A 152 0.93 3.56 17.64
C SER A 152 1.30 3.72 16.16
N ILE A 153 1.51 4.94 15.70
CA ILE A 153 1.94 5.24 14.33
C ILE A 153 3.35 4.67 14.07
N CYS A 154 4.30 4.91 14.99
CA CYS A 154 5.67 4.40 14.85
C CYS A 154 5.72 2.88 14.88
N MET A 155 4.98 2.23 15.77
CA MET A 155 4.86 0.77 15.84
C MET A 155 4.34 0.18 14.53
N MET A 156 3.31 0.80 13.95
CA MET A 156 2.76 0.37 12.68
C MET A 156 3.74 0.56 11.53
N MET A 157 4.44 1.69 11.47
CA MET A 157 5.47 1.92 10.46
C MET A 157 6.63 0.94 10.62
N THR A 158 7.02 0.60 11.86
CA THR A 158 8.02 -0.44 12.16
C THR A 158 7.57 -1.79 11.61
N ALA A 159 6.32 -2.19 11.88
CA ALA A 159 5.76 -3.43 11.35
C ALA A 159 5.74 -3.47 9.81
N MET A 160 5.39 -2.34 9.16
CA MET A 160 5.45 -2.24 7.70
C MET A 160 6.87 -2.41 7.15
N HIS A 161 7.86 -1.80 7.79
CA HIS A 161 9.25 -1.95 7.36
C HIS A 161 9.79 -3.36 7.61
N CYS A 162 9.37 -4.00 8.71
CA CYS A 162 9.69 -5.40 9.00
C CYS A 162 9.11 -6.34 7.92
N LEU A 163 7.84 -6.18 7.57
CA LEU A 163 7.20 -6.93 6.48
C LEU A 163 7.87 -6.69 5.13
N SER A 164 8.24 -5.44 4.84
CA SER A 164 8.95 -5.09 3.61
C SER A 164 10.33 -5.73 3.55
N TYR A 165 11.06 -5.71 4.66
CA TYR A 165 12.37 -6.34 4.80
C TYR A 165 12.31 -7.85 4.54
N ARG A 166 11.36 -8.55 5.17
CA ARG A 166 11.14 -9.99 4.95
C ARG A 166 10.71 -10.32 3.52
N LYS A 167 9.79 -9.52 2.96
CA LYS A 167 9.27 -9.76 1.61
C LYS A 167 10.24 -9.45 0.48
N THR A 168 11.29 -8.67 0.73
CA THR A 168 12.35 -8.37 -0.25
C THR A 168 13.49 -9.38 -0.21
N GLU A 169 13.46 -10.36 0.70
CA GLU A 169 14.45 -11.42 0.76
C GLU A 169 14.39 -12.30 -0.49
N GLY A 170 15.54 -12.43 -1.18
CA GLY A 170 15.64 -13.19 -2.42
C GLY A 170 14.82 -12.65 -3.60
N ARG A 171 14.11 -11.50 -3.44
CA ARG A 171 13.33 -10.89 -4.51
C ARG A 171 14.14 -9.86 -5.28
N TYR A 172 14.07 -9.96 -6.59
CA TYR A 172 14.60 -8.92 -7.46
C TYR A 172 13.65 -7.71 -7.53
N PHE A 173 14.27 -6.53 -7.56
CA PHE A 173 13.58 -5.28 -7.85
C PHE A 173 13.36 -5.13 -9.35
N PHE A 174 14.39 -5.43 -10.15
CA PHE A 174 14.40 -5.35 -11.60
C PHE A 174 15.18 -6.52 -12.16
N ALA A 175 14.70 -7.08 -13.26
CA ALA A 175 15.45 -8.11 -13.97
C ALA A 175 15.18 -8.03 -15.47
N GLU A 176 16.19 -8.31 -16.28
CA GLU A 176 16.10 -8.39 -17.73
C GLU A 176 15.72 -9.81 -18.16
N THR A 177 14.86 -9.92 -19.16
CA THR A 177 14.35 -11.18 -19.69
C THR A 177 14.26 -11.14 -21.21
N GLU A 178 14.06 -12.27 -21.84
CA GLU A 178 13.74 -12.33 -23.26
C GLU A 178 12.40 -11.60 -23.53
N GLY A 179 12.47 -10.49 -24.25
CA GLY A 179 11.31 -9.71 -24.68
C GLY A 179 10.80 -8.64 -23.72
N GLY A 180 11.43 -8.44 -22.54
CA GLY A 180 11.00 -7.40 -21.61
C GLY A 180 11.77 -7.35 -20.30
N PHE A 181 11.20 -6.61 -19.36
CA PHE A 181 11.73 -6.47 -18.00
C PHE A 181 10.74 -7.01 -16.97
N LEU A 182 11.27 -7.59 -15.92
CA LEU A 182 10.53 -7.86 -14.69
C LEU A 182 10.80 -6.71 -13.71
N LEU A 183 9.74 -6.05 -13.26
CA LEU A 183 9.82 -4.92 -12.31
C LEU A 183 8.95 -5.19 -11.09
N THR A 184 9.48 -4.98 -9.91
CA THR A 184 8.74 -5.00 -8.65
C THR A 184 8.68 -3.57 -8.08
N PRO A 185 7.64 -2.77 -8.38
CA PRO A 185 7.62 -1.33 -8.08
C PRO A 185 7.74 -0.99 -6.60
N THR A 186 7.29 -1.89 -5.71
CA THR A 186 7.43 -1.74 -4.25
C THR A 186 7.69 -3.09 -3.59
N ALA A 187 8.24 -3.09 -2.38
CA ALA A 187 8.50 -4.31 -1.60
C ALA A 187 7.26 -5.22 -1.42
N LEU A 188 6.08 -4.62 -1.38
CA LEU A 188 4.82 -5.32 -1.14
C LEU A 188 4.03 -5.64 -2.42
N SER A 189 4.41 -5.07 -3.58
CA SER A 189 3.76 -5.35 -4.85
C SER A 189 4.17 -6.70 -5.42
N LYS A 190 3.36 -7.21 -6.35
CA LYS A 190 3.78 -8.31 -7.21
C LYS A 190 4.79 -7.82 -8.24
N THR A 191 5.61 -8.73 -8.75
CA THR A 191 6.48 -8.48 -9.90
C THR A 191 5.62 -8.36 -11.16
N LEU A 192 5.93 -7.38 -11.99
CA LEU A 192 5.25 -7.08 -13.26
C LEU A 192 6.18 -7.45 -14.40
N PHE A 193 5.64 -8.01 -15.46
CA PHE A 193 6.35 -8.13 -16.72
C PHE A 193 6.05 -6.91 -17.61
N LEU A 194 7.08 -6.24 -18.07
CA LEU A 194 7.02 -5.05 -18.94
C LEU A 194 7.65 -5.40 -20.28
N PRO A 195 6.87 -5.74 -21.32
CA PRO A 195 7.39 -5.98 -22.66
C PRO A 195 8.13 -4.74 -23.17
N TYR A 196 9.28 -4.92 -23.84
CA TYR A 196 10.03 -3.78 -24.41
C TYR A 196 9.15 -2.87 -25.25
N ARG A 197 8.31 -3.45 -26.12
CA ARG A 197 7.41 -2.72 -27.03
C ARG A 197 6.35 -1.83 -26.33
N CYS A 198 6.07 -2.08 -25.06
CA CYS A 198 5.07 -1.33 -24.32
C CYS A 198 5.66 -0.09 -23.62
N ILE A 199 6.98 0.01 -23.49
CA ILE A 199 7.65 1.12 -22.80
C ILE A 199 7.75 2.29 -23.76
N LYS A 200 7.12 3.42 -23.42
CA LYS A 200 7.06 4.63 -24.25
C LYS A 200 7.93 5.77 -23.75
N GLY A 201 8.27 5.79 -22.48
CA GLY A 201 9.12 6.83 -21.92
C GLY A 201 9.47 6.56 -20.48
N VAL A 202 10.60 7.13 -20.08
CA VAL A 202 11.10 7.08 -18.71
C VAL A 202 11.41 8.51 -18.28
N GLU A 203 10.81 8.95 -17.19
CA GLU A 203 11.01 10.27 -16.63
C GLU A 203 11.62 10.14 -15.23
N GLU A 204 12.77 10.72 -15.04
CA GLU A 204 13.42 10.79 -13.74
C GLU A 204 12.94 12.03 -12.99
N ARG A 205 12.31 11.82 -11.83
CA ARG A 205 11.85 12.88 -10.93
C ARG A 205 12.64 12.87 -9.63
N GLU A 206 12.53 13.93 -8.86
CA GLU A 206 13.12 13.99 -7.53
C GLU A 206 12.56 12.84 -6.66
N GLY A 207 13.45 11.90 -6.30
CA GLY A 207 13.13 10.74 -5.47
C GLY A 207 12.40 9.57 -6.13
N ASN A 208 11.87 9.71 -7.36
CA ASN A 208 11.12 8.68 -8.06
C ASN A 208 11.51 8.57 -9.54
N VAL A 209 11.20 7.43 -10.13
CA VAL A 209 11.26 7.22 -11.59
C VAL A 209 9.85 6.86 -12.04
N LEU A 210 9.40 7.51 -13.11
CA LEU A 210 8.12 7.28 -13.75
C LEU A 210 8.36 6.60 -15.09
N ILE A 211 7.74 5.45 -15.30
CA ILE A 211 7.75 4.71 -16.56
C ILE A 211 6.39 4.85 -17.20
N SER A 212 6.33 5.47 -18.37
CA SER A 212 5.11 5.52 -19.18
C SER A 212 5.01 4.28 -20.05
N VAL A 213 3.97 3.50 -19.85
CA VAL A 213 3.74 2.24 -20.55
C VAL A 213 2.40 2.32 -21.28
N ASN A 214 2.36 1.86 -22.54
CA ASN A 214 1.14 1.73 -23.33
C ASN A 214 0.87 0.25 -23.55
N LEU A 215 -0.04 -0.28 -22.74
CA LEU A 215 -0.55 -1.66 -22.90
C LEU A 215 -1.99 -1.56 -23.40
N ASN A 216 -2.96 -1.68 -23.59
CA ASN A 216 -4.31 -1.28 -24.02
C ASN A 216 -4.71 0.12 -23.53
N LYS A 217 -4.06 0.66 -22.50
CA LYS A 217 -4.25 2.01 -21.96
C LYS A 217 -2.89 2.57 -21.53
N LYS A 218 -2.75 3.90 -21.62
CA LYS A 218 -1.56 4.59 -21.09
C LYS A 218 -1.56 4.50 -19.56
N ILE A 219 -0.54 3.83 -19.01
CA ILE A 219 -0.38 3.60 -17.57
C ILE A 219 0.99 4.14 -17.17
N ASN A 220 1.03 4.84 -16.05
CA ASN A 220 2.27 5.32 -15.47
C ASN A 220 2.63 4.45 -14.25
N ILE A 221 3.76 3.77 -14.32
CA ILE A 221 4.32 3.03 -13.20
C ILE A 221 5.34 3.91 -12.51
N VAL A 222 5.21 4.08 -11.20
CA VAL A 222 6.12 4.89 -10.39
C VAL A 222 6.82 4.00 -9.40
N PHE A 223 8.14 4.09 -9.33
CA PHE A 223 8.92 3.48 -8.26
C PHE A 223 9.87 4.47 -7.61
N SER A 224 10.20 4.26 -6.35
CA SER A 224 11.14 5.13 -5.63
C SER A 224 12.57 4.72 -5.90
N LYS A 225 13.43 5.70 -6.23
CA LYS A 225 14.89 5.53 -6.37
C LYS A 225 15.53 4.89 -5.14
N LYS A 226 14.88 4.99 -4.02
CA LYS A 226 15.32 4.52 -2.71
C LYS A 226 15.28 3.01 -2.52
N PHE A 227 14.67 2.27 -3.44
CA PHE A 227 14.56 0.81 -3.36
C PHE A 227 15.78 0.08 -3.91
N VAL A 228 16.66 0.79 -4.59
CA VAL A 228 17.82 0.25 -5.31
C VAL A 228 19.08 0.99 -4.91
N ALA A 229 20.24 0.34 -4.98
CA ALA A 229 21.53 0.98 -4.84
C ALA A 229 21.74 1.99 -5.99
N ARG A 230 22.52 3.05 -5.74
CA ARG A 230 22.68 4.16 -6.70
C ARG A 230 23.25 3.71 -8.06
N ASP A 231 24.24 2.83 -8.02
CA ASP A 231 24.90 2.33 -9.24
C ASP A 231 23.97 1.43 -10.07
N ASP A 232 23.18 0.59 -9.39
CA ASP A 232 22.18 -0.26 -10.03
C ASP A 232 21.01 0.56 -10.59
N LEU A 233 20.63 1.65 -9.91
CA LEU A 233 19.59 2.56 -10.38
C LEU A 233 19.95 3.17 -11.75
N THR A 234 21.21 3.59 -11.92
CA THR A 234 21.69 4.14 -13.18
C THR A 234 21.57 3.11 -14.31
N LYS A 235 21.92 1.85 -14.04
CA LYS A 235 21.74 0.74 -14.99
C LYS A 235 20.27 0.53 -15.36
N VAL A 236 19.37 0.51 -14.37
CA VAL A 236 17.92 0.35 -14.58
C VAL A 236 17.36 1.45 -15.46
N ILE A 237 17.69 2.72 -15.16
CA ILE A 237 17.22 3.87 -15.93
C ILE A 237 17.75 3.80 -17.37
N LYS A 238 19.03 3.45 -17.55
CA LYS A 238 19.64 3.31 -18.89
C LYS A 238 18.93 2.25 -19.72
N LEU A 239 18.71 1.04 -19.17
CA LEU A 239 18.01 -0.05 -19.87
C LEU A 239 16.57 0.32 -20.25
N LEU A 240 15.85 0.91 -19.32
CA LEU A 240 14.46 1.37 -19.56
C LEU A 240 14.41 2.48 -20.63
N SER A 241 15.35 3.43 -20.60
CA SER A 241 15.43 4.52 -21.59
C SER A 241 15.80 4.00 -22.98
N GLN A 242 16.71 3.04 -23.06
CA GLN A 242 17.06 2.38 -24.33
C GLN A 242 15.86 1.65 -24.93
N ALA A 243 15.10 0.92 -24.10
CA ALA A 243 13.87 0.25 -24.55
C ALA A 243 12.81 1.25 -25.05
N ALA A 244 12.69 2.41 -24.39
CA ALA A 244 11.78 3.47 -24.81
C ALA A 244 12.19 4.10 -26.15
N LEU A 245 13.48 4.33 -26.37
CA LEU A 245 14.03 4.87 -27.61
C LEU A 245 13.83 3.93 -28.82
N ASN A 246 13.95 2.64 -28.58
CA ASN A 246 13.76 1.62 -29.63
C ASN A 246 12.28 1.42 -30.03
N ASN A 247 11.33 2.05 -29.32
CA ASN A 247 9.91 1.94 -29.58
C ASN A 247 9.20 3.30 -29.75
N PRO A 248 9.60 4.15 -30.71
CA PRO A 248 9.04 5.49 -30.86
C PRO A 248 7.60 5.53 -31.35
N ASN A 249 7.07 4.46 -31.95
CA ASN A 249 5.76 4.47 -32.61
C ASN A 249 4.59 4.19 -31.68
N ASP A 250 3.50 4.96 -31.87
CA ASP A 250 2.22 4.87 -31.16
C ASP A 250 1.34 3.64 -31.54
N SER A 251 1.94 2.54 -31.95
CA SER A 251 1.17 1.33 -32.20
C SER A 251 0.54 0.83 -30.89
N ILE A 252 -0.76 1.05 -30.77
CA ILE A 252 -1.62 0.39 -29.79
C ILE A 252 -1.48 -1.10 -30.04
N VAL A 253 -0.87 -1.79 -29.09
CA VAL A 253 -0.82 -3.25 -29.14
C VAL A 253 -2.20 -3.75 -28.70
N THR A 254 -3.07 -4.05 -29.66
CA THR A 254 -4.29 -4.82 -29.44
C THR A 254 -3.90 -6.28 -29.22
N PHE A 255 -4.31 -6.85 -28.10
CA PHE A 255 -4.20 -8.28 -27.76
C PHE A 255 -5.56 -8.94 -27.90
#